data_e903d232f3675e45b064c01339e4439e
#
_entry.id   e903d232f3675e45b064c01339e4439e
#
_cell.length_a   1.000
_cell.length_b   1.000
_cell.length_c   1.000
_cell.angle_alpha   90.00
_cell.angle_beta   90.00
_cell.angle_gamma   90.00
#
_symmetry.space_group_name_H-M   'P 1'
#
loop_
_entity.id
_entity.type
_entity.pdbx_description
1 polymer ?
#
loop_
_entity_poly.entity_id
_entity_poly.type
_entity_poly.pdbx_seq_one_letter_code
_entity_poly.pdbx_strand_id
1 'polypeptide(L)'
;MAANNLVRRTPLLVVAGGIYGLGCYIGYTSIQKNKQDIQATVDALNENPGKSFVNDKNRNQRYEEVASKYDDEIGRDEMVMGINLLRRSLLWFNAKGTVLEVAAGTGRNIPYYPRGGAVDRVLMMDTSSNMLREAREKIHKRTVDQKPTFATVVGDSSNLQQFPDDCFDTVVDTFGLCSYDDPVVVLKEMARVCKPNGGRILLLEHGRSKTWDFITKYLDKHAERHAKNWGCCWNRDLDDIVKQSGLQVETLSTWHFGTTYYMVLKL
;
A
#
# COMPACT_ATOMS: atom_id res chain seq x y z
N MET A 1 -47.45 3.65 23.16
CA MET A 1 -46.88 2.46 22.50
C MET A 1 -45.57 2.82 21.84
N ALA A 2 -44.48 3.01 22.56
CA ALA A 2 -43.17 3.32 21.99
C ALA A 2 -42.01 2.88 22.95
N ALA A 3 -41.98 1.61 23.34
CA ALA A 3 -40.95 1.13 24.29
C ALA A 3 -40.34 -0.23 23.92
N ASN A 4 -40.51 -0.76 22.70
CA ASN A 4 -40.05 -2.14 22.41
C ASN A 4 -39.01 -2.29 21.30
N ASN A 5 -38.33 -1.22 20.82
CA ASN A 5 -37.35 -1.35 19.75
C ASN A 5 -35.86 -1.17 20.19
N LEU A 6 -35.60 -0.97 21.48
CA LEU A 6 -34.22 -0.76 21.98
C LEU A 6 -33.48 -2.07 22.37
N VAL A 7 -34.23 -3.15 22.63
CA VAL A 7 -33.65 -4.39 23.20
C VAL A 7 -33.04 -5.33 22.15
N ARG A 8 -33.27 -5.13 20.85
CA ARG A 8 -32.79 -6.06 19.80
C ARG A 8 -31.43 -5.73 19.16
N ARG A 9 -30.83 -4.56 19.44
CA ARG A 9 -29.52 -4.18 18.87
C ARG A 9 -28.32 -4.40 19.77
N THR A 10 -28.54 -4.61 21.06
CA THR A 10 -27.50 -4.82 22.07
C THR A 10 -26.69 -6.11 21.91
N PRO A 11 -27.24 -7.26 21.48
CA PRO A 11 -26.41 -8.49 21.38
C PRO A 11 -25.38 -8.45 20.24
N LEU A 12 -25.66 -7.74 19.12
CA LEU A 12 -24.73 -7.68 17.99
C LEU A 12 -23.49 -6.82 18.29
N LEU A 13 -23.68 -5.72 19.01
CA LEU A 13 -22.59 -4.83 19.46
C LEU A 13 -21.72 -5.48 20.53
N VAL A 14 -22.31 -6.28 21.41
CA VAL A 14 -21.60 -7.03 22.45
C VAL A 14 -20.77 -8.15 21.84
N VAL A 15 -21.29 -8.85 20.82
CA VAL A 15 -20.55 -9.91 20.10
C VAL A 15 -19.42 -9.30 19.28
N ALA A 16 -19.65 -8.21 18.56
CA ALA A 16 -18.59 -7.52 17.80
C ALA A 16 -17.50 -6.96 18.72
N GLY A 17 -17.88 -6.35 19.85
CA GLY A 17 -16.95 -5.88 20.88
C GLY A 17 -16.18 -7.04 21.53
N GLY A 18 -16.83 -8.19 21.75
CA GLY A 18 -16.21 -9.39 22.29
C GLY A 18 -15.18 -10.03 21.36
N ILE A 19 -15.45 -10.10 20.06
CA ILE A 19 -14.51 -10.61 19.06
C ILE A 19 -13.31 -9.67 18.91
N TYR A 20 -13.56 -8.37 18.92
CA TYR A 20 -12.49 -7.37 18.88
C TYR A 20 -11.63 -7.38 20.16
N GLY A 21 -12.28 -7.49 21.32
CA GLY A 21 -11.61 -7.59 22.63
C GLY A 21 -10.80 -8.89 22.76
N LEU A 22 -11.31 -10.02 22.24
CA LEU A 22 -10.60 -11.29 22.22
C LEU A 22 -9.37 -11.24 21.28
N GLY A 23 -9.49 -10.62 20.11
CA GLY A 23 -8.36 -10.38 19.19
C GLY A 23 -7.27 -9.51 19.83
N CYS A 24 -7.67 -8.44 20.51
CA CYS A 24 -6.75 -7.57 21.26
C CYS A 24 -6.12 -8.31 22.47
N TYR A 25 -6.87 -9.15 23.18
CA TYR A 25 -6.37 -9.91 24.31
C TYR A 25 -5.40 -11.01 23.89
N ILE A 26 -5.68 -11.75 22.80
CA ILE A 26 -4.76 -12.74 22.22
C ILE A 26 -3.48 -12.06 21.74
N GLY A 27 -3.59 -10.90 21.09
CA GLY A 27 -2.45 -10.07 20.72
C GLY A 27 -1.62 -9.66 21.94
N TYR A 28 -2.27 -9.16 22.98
CA TYR A 28 -1.64 -8.75 24.24
C TYR A 28 -0.92 -9.91 24.97
N THR A 29 -1.56 -11.06 25.10
CA THR A 29 -0.96 -12.24 25.78
C THR A 29 0.20 -12.84 24.98
N SER A 30 0.14 -12.79 23.63
CA SER A 30 1.26 -13.18 22.78
C SER A 30 2.46 -12.25 22.92
N ILE A 31 2.21 -10.94 23.14
CA ILE A 31 3.24 -9.93 23.39
C ILE A 31 3.94 -10.14 24.75
N GLN A 32 3.21 -10.55 25.78
CA GLN A 32 3.76 -10.73 27.13
C GLN A 32 4.69 -11.96 27.23
N LYS A 33 4.47 -12.98 26.40
CA LYS A 33 5.19 -14.26 26.52
C LYS A 33 6.66 -14.25 26.05
N ASN A 34 7.10 -13.21 25.33
CA ASN A 34 8.44 -13.20 24.69
C ASN A 34 9.19 -11.86 24.84
N LYS A 35 9.20 -11.28 26.03
CA LYS A 35 9.91 -9.99 26.28
C LYS A 35 11.43 -10.04 26.03
N GLN A 36 12.08 -11.19 26.16
CA GLN A 36 13.54 -11.28 26.04
C GLN A 36 14.03 -11.32 24.58
N ASP A 37 13.28 -11.93 23.65
CA ASP A 37 13.65 -11.99 22.22
C ASP A 37 13.41 -10.68 21.49
N ILE A 38 12.55 -9.81 22.05
CA ILE A 38 12.19 -8.52 21.44
C ILE A 38 13.37 -7.55 21.46
N GLN A 39 14.12 -7.50 22.54
CA GLN A 39 15.22 -6.53 22.67
C GLN A 39 16.36 -6.81 21.70
N ALA A 40 16.76 -8.07 21.55
CA ALA A 40 17.81 -8.44 20.61
C ALA A 40 17.44 -8.14 19.14
N THR A 41 16.15 -8.30 18.78
CA THR A 41 15.66 -7.97 17.44
C THR A 41 15.58 -6.46 17.21
N VAL A 42 15.19 -5.69 18.24
CA VAL A 42 15.14 -4.22 18.19
C VAL A 42 16.55 -3.63 18.07
N ASP A 43 17.52 -4.22 18.76
CA ASP A 43 18.93 -3.76 18.72
C ASP A 43 19.54 -3.99 17.33
N ALA A 44 19.24 -5.15 16.71
CA ALA A 44 19.67 -5.46 15.35
C ALA A 44 19.01 -4.57 14.27
N LEU A 45 17.77 -4.10 14.52
CA LEU A 45 17.03 -3.20 13.60
C LEU A 45 17.45 -1.74 13.76
N ASN A 46 17.86 -1.32 14.96
CA ASN A 46 18.37 0.03 15.22
C ASN A 46 19.73 0.28 14.54
N GLU A 47 20.51 -0.78 14.29
CA GLU A 47 21.76 -0.68 13.54
C GLU A 47 21.58 -0.48 12.04
N ASN A 48 20.40 -0.84 11.46
CA ASN A 48 20.12 -0.66 10.04
C ASN A 48 18.60 -0.43 9.75
N PRO A 49 18.06 0.76 9.97
CA PRO A 49 16.62 1.04 9.90
C PRO A 49 15.98 1.02 8.49
N GLY A 50 16.71 0.71 7.45
CA GLY A 50 16.20 0.63 6.06
C GLY A 50 16.50 -0.70 5.36
N LYS A 51 17.09 -1.69 6.05
CA LYS A 51 17.51 -2.94 5.42
C LYS A 51 16.30 -3.78 4.98
N SER A 52 16.27 -4.15 3.71
CA SER A 52 15.31 -5.16 3.20
C SER A 52 15.74 -6.56 3.67
N PHE A 53 14.77 -7.33 4.20
CA PHE A 53 14.98 -8.73 4.61
C PHE A 53 14.96 -9.72 3.44
N VAL A 54 14.58 -9.25 2.26
CA VAL A 54 14.46 -10.06 1.02
C VAL A 54 15.03 -9.25 -0.12
N ASN A 55 15.93 -9.82 -0.90
CA ASN A 55 16.47 -9.15 -2.08
C ASN A 55 15.44 -9.12 -3.22
N ASP A 56 15.58 -8.17 -4.16
CA ASP A 56 14.66 -7.95 -5.27
C ASP A 56 14.42 -9.20 -6.12
N LYS A 57 15.44 -9.99 -6.39
CA LYS A 57 15.31 -11.21 -7.20
C LYS A 57 14.36 -12.22 -6.56
N ASN A 58 14.52 -12.49 -5.26
CA ASN A 58 13.67 -13.44 -4.55
C ASN A 58 12.24 -12.90 -4.39
N ARG A 59 12.12 -11.60 -4.23
CA ARG A 59 10.82 -10.91 -4.12
C ARG A 59 10.06 -10.96 -5.44
N ASN A 60 10.71 -10.64 -6.55
CA ASN A 60 10.10 -10.68 -7.87
C ASN A 60 9.65 -12.11 -8.21
N GLN A 61 10.48 -13.12 -7.95
CA GLN A 61 10.10 -14.52 -8.11
C GLN A 61 8.86 -14.86 -7.28
N ARG A 62 8.77 -14.38 -6.03
CA ARG A 62 7.60 -14.61 -5.17
C ARG A 62 6.33 -14.03 -5.78
N TYR A 63 6.37 -12.80 -6.30
CA TYR A 63 5.22 -12.19 -6.94
C TYR A 63 4.84 -12.88 -8.25
N GLU A 64 5.80 -13.36 -9.03
CA GLU A 64 5.54 -14.19 -10.21
C GLU A 64 4.77 -15.48 -9.86
N GLU A 65 5.13 -16.14 -8.76
CA GLU A 65 4.52 -17.40 -8.32
C GLU A 65 3.10 -17.22 -7.76
N VAL A 66 2.83 -16.13 -7.05
CA VAL A 66 1.54 -15.91 -6.36
C VAL A 66 0.52 -15.15 -7.22
N ALA A 67 0.89 -14.60 -8.36
CA ALA A 67 0.08 -13.67 -9.14
C ALA A 67 -1.36 -14.13 -9.36
N SER A 68 -1.57 -15.39 -9.75
CA SER A 68 -2.91 -15.93 -10.04
C SER A 68 -3.82 -16.11 -8.81
N LYS A 69 -3.24 -16.14 -7.61
CA LYS A 69 -3.96 -16.33 -6.34
C LYS A 69 -3.99 -15.05 -5.49
N TYR A 70 -3.20 -14.05 -5.89
CA TYR A 70 -2.95 -12.86 -5.09
C TYR A 70 -4.25 -12.13 -4.68
N ASP A 71 -5.16 -11.95 -5.61
CA ASP A 71 -6.42 -11.26 -5.34
C ASP A 71 -7.34 -12.03 -4.38
N ASP A 72 -7.34 -13.35 -4.44
CA ASP A 72 -8.13 -14.21 -3.56
C ASP A 72 -7.54 -14.21 -2.14
N GLU A 73 -6.20 -14.22 -2.03
CA GLU A 73 -5.51 -14.23 -0.75
C GLU A 73 -5.66 -12.91 0.02
N ILE A 74 -5.50 -11.76 -0.66
CA ILE A 74 -5.54 -10.45 0.02
C ILE A 74 -6.89 -9.73 -0.08
N GLY A 75 -7.73 -10.11 -1.03
CA GLY A 75 -8.95 -9.35 -1.35
C GLY A 75 -9.97 -9.30 -0.21
N ARG A 76 -10.09 -10.40 0.55
CA ARG A 76 -10.99 -10.46 1.71
C ARG A 76 -10.51 -9.55 2.84
N ASP A 77 -9.22 -9.58 3.13
CA ASP A 77 -8.63 -8.80 4.21
C ASP A 77 -8.71 -7.30 3.88
N GLU A 78 -8.39 -6.90 2.64
CA GLU A 78 -8.54 -5.52 2.20
C GLU A 78 -9.99 -5.03 2.27
N MET A 79 -10.95 -5.90 1.96
CA MET A 79 -12.38 -5.56 2.05
C MET A 79 -12.80 -5.34 3.51
N VAL A 80 -12.45 -6.25 4.41
CA VAL A 80 -12.79 -6.16 5.84
C VAL A 80 -12.12 -4.96 6.49
N MET A 81 -10.88 -4.67 6.13
CA MET A 81 -10.14 -3.50 6.63
C MET A 81 -10.55 -2.18 5.97
N GLY A 82 -11.44 -2.19 4.96
CA GLY A 82 -11.85 -0.97 4.28
C GLY A 82 -10.79 -0.33 3.38
N ILE A 83 -9.72 -1.06 3.06
CA ILE A 83 -8.64 -0.60 2.15
C ILE A 83 -9.20 -0.20 0.78
N ASN A 84 -10.21 -0.92 0.30
CA ASN A 84 -10.88 -0.61 -0.96
C ASN A 84 -11.53 0.77 -0.96
N LEU A 85 -12.04 1.25 0.19
CA LEU A 85 -12.59 2.60 0.32
C LEU A 85 -11.46 3.65 0.32
N LEU A 86 -10.32 3.35 0.95
CA LEU A 86 -9.16 4.23 0.94
C LEU A 86 -8.58 4.34 -0.47
N ARG A 87 -8.43 3.23 -1.22
CA ARG A 87 -8.01 3.24 -2.63
C ARG A 87 -8.95 4.11 -3.47
N ARG A 88 -10.27 3.88 -3.33
CA ARG A 88 -11.28 4.67 -4.04
C ARG A 88 -11.19 6.15 -3.71
N SER A 89 -11.10 6.51 -2.43
CA SER A 89 -10.97 7.90 -2.00
C SER A 89 -9.70 8.55 -2.56
N LEU A 90 -8.55 7.88 -2.42
CA LEU A 90 -7.27 8.38 -2.91
C LEU A 90 -7.32 8.72 -4.41
N LEU A 91 -7.74 7.76 -5.20
CA LEU A 91 -7.74 7.90 -6.66
C LEU A 91 -8.86 8.82 -7.16
N TRP A 92 -10.07 8.68 -6.63
CA TRP A 92 -11.22 9.45 -7.08
C TRP A 92 -11.05 10.96 -6.89
N PHE A 93 -10.47 11.38 -5.77
CA PHE A 93 -10.33 12.79 -5.44
C PHE A 93 -9.02 13.41 -5.91
N ASN A 94 -7.98 12.61 -6.17
CA ASN A 94 -6.65 13.15 -6.40
C ASN A 94 -6.04 12.78 -7.75
N ALA A 95 -6.43 11.66 -8.38
CA ALA A 95 -5.87 11.26 -9.66
C ALA A 95 -6.46 12.10 -10.81
N LYS A 96 -5.57 12.56 -11.73
CA LYS A 96 -5.96 13.35 -12.90
C LYS A 96 -4.98 13.15 -14.07
N GLY A 97 -5.46 13.45 -15.28
CA GLY A 97 -4.67 13.50 -16.50
C GLY A 97 -4.04 12.16 -16.88
N THR A 98 -2.77 12.18 -17.23
CA THR A 98 -1.96 10.99 -17.52
C THR A 98 -1.33 10.47 -16.24
N VAL A 99 -1.65 9.23 -15.88
CA VAL A 99 -1.23 8.58 -14.64
C VAL A 99 -0.18 7.51 -14.93
N LEU A 100 0.89 7.49 -14.13
CA LEU A 100 1.77 6.33 -13.96
C LEU A 100 1.41 5.66 -12.64
N GLU A 101 1.07 4.38 -12.68
CA GLU A 101 0.92 3.54 -11.50
C GLU A 101 2.11 2.58 -11.43
N VAL A 102 2.98 2.77 -10.44
CA VAL A 102 4.12 1.89 -10.16
C VAL A 102 3.71 0.76 -9.21
N ALA A 103 4.42 -0.37 -9.22
CA ALA A 103 4.05 -1.58 -8.49
C ALA A 103 2.56 -1.94 -8.65
N ALA A 104 2.06 -1.84 -9.87
CA ALA A 104 0.63 -1.96 -10.17
C ALA A 104 0.03 -3.34 -9.85
N GLY A 105 0.88 -4.36 -9.73
CA GLY A 105 0.50 -5.72 -9.40
C GLY A 105 -0.58 -6.26 -10.34
N THR A 106 -1.57 -6.90 -9.76
CA THR A 106 -2.72 -7.47 -10.49
C THR A 106 -3.76 -6.41 -10.93
N GLY A 107 -3.48 -5.11 -10.77
CA GLY A 107 -4.39 -4.05 -11.18
C GLY A 107 -5.57 -3.83 -10.22
N ARG A 108 -5.32 -3.91 -8.93
CA ARG A 108 -6.35 -3.71 -7.89
C ARG A 108 -6.95 -2.30 -7.88
N ASN A 109 -6.25 -1.32 -8.42
CA ASN A 109 -6.70 0.06 -8.53
C ASN A 109 -7.62 0.33 -9.73
N ILE A 110 -7.66 -0.54 -10.73
CA ILE A 110 -8.45 -0.37 -11.97
C ILE A 110 -9.90 0.05 -11.71
N PRO A 111 -10.65 -0.55 -10.75
CA PRO A 111 -12.05 -0.19 -10.51
C PRO A 111 -12.24 1.19 -9.88
N TYR A 112 -11.21 1.78 -9.29
CA TYR A 112 -11.31 2.98 -8.44
C TYR A 112 -10.90 4.27 -9.13
N TYR A 113 -10.27 4.21 -10.30
CA TYR A 113 -9.98 5.41 -11.08
C TYR A 113 -11.26 6.12 -11.50
N PRO A 114 -11.32 7.48 -11.41
CA PRO A 114 -12.50 8.25 -11.76
C PRO A 114 -12.88 8.04 -13.23
N ARG A 115 -14.16 7.82 -13.45
CA ARG A 115 -14.76 7.75 -14.78
C ARG A 115 -15.31 9.16 -15.13
N GLY A 116 -15.24 9.54 -16.39
CA GLY A 116 -15.80 10.83 -16.80
C GLY A 116 -14.78 11.93 -17.12
N GLY A 117 -13.52 11.54 -17.36
CA GLY A 117 -12.53 12.42 -18.01
C GLY A 117 -11.57 13.15 -17.08
N ALA A 118 -11.64 12.96 -15.74
CA ALA A 118 -10.60 13.49 -14.85
C ALA A 118 -9.26 12.80 -15.09
N VAL A 119 -9.26 11.49 -15.38
CA VAL A 119 -8.10 10.70 -15.78
C VAL A 119 -8.27 10.28 -17.23
N ASP A 120 -7.28 10.56 -18.07
CA ASP A 120 -7.30 10.21 -19.50
C ASP A 120 -6.78 8.81 -19.73
N ARG A 121 -5.63 8.50 -19.17
CA ARG A 121 -4.94 7.22 -19.31
C ARG A 121 -4.18 6.85 -18.05
N VAL A 122 -4.04 5.55 -17.82
CA VAL A 122 -3.22 4.97 -16.76
C VAL A 122 -2.22 4.00 -17.39
N LEU A 123 -0.95 4.27 -17.19
CA LEU A 123 0.12 3.35 -17.50
C LEU A 123 0.48 2.59 -16.22
N MET A 124 0.23 1.30 -16.22
CA MET A 124 0.47 0.40 -15.10
C MET A 124 1.80 -0.30 -15.28
N MET A 125 2.71 -0.12 -14.33
CA MET A 125 4.05 -0.71 -14.37
C MET A 125 4.28 -1.63 -13.17
N ASP A 126 4.88 -2.77 -13.44
CA ASP A 126 5.31 -3.74 -12.43
C ASP A 126 6.53 -4.52 -12.93
N THR A 127 7.37 -5.02 -12.05
CA THR A 127 8.47 -5.91 -12.40
C THR A 127 8.01 -7.31 -12.75
N SER A 128 6.85 -7.74 -12.23
CA SER A 128 6.27 -9.06 -12.47
C SER A 128 5.38 -9.07 -13.71
N SER A 129 5.79 -9.85 -14.70
CA SER A 129 5.01 -10.05 -15.91
C SER A 129 3.71 -10.82 -15.67
N ASN A 130 3.70 -11.74 -14.69
CA ASN A 130 2.53 -12.52 -14.30
C ASN A 130 1.50 -11.65 -13.57
N MET A 131 1.94 -10.75 -12.68
CA MET A 131 1.05 -9.75 -12.07
C MET A 131 0.36 -8.89 -13.14
N LEU A 132 1.12 -8.38 -14.09
CA LEU A 132 0.56 -7.58 -15.19
C LEU A 132 -0.32 -8.40 -16.14
N ARG A 133 -0.14 -9.71 -16.24
CA ARG A 133 -1.07 -10.58 -16.99
C ARG A 133 -2.46 -10.55 -16.34
N GLU A 134 -2.56 -10.70 -15.03
CA GLU A 134 -3.82 -10.61 -14.29
C GLU A 134 -4.46 -9.21 -14.44
N ALA A 135 -3.63 -8.15 -14.40
CA ALA A 135 -4.10 -6.78 -14.66
C ALA A 135 -4.69 -6.64 -16.10
N ARG A 136 -4.02 -7.18 -17.12
CA ARG A 136 -4.51 -7.17 -18.51
C ARG A 136 -5.84 -7.88 -18.65
N GLU A 137 -6.04 -9.00 -17.97
CA GLU A 137 -7.33 -9.69 -17.98
C GLU A 137 -8.46 -8.83 -17.42
N LYS A 138 -8.19 -8.07 -16.35
CA LYS A 138 -9.16 -7.11 -15.81
C LYS A 138 -9.43 -5.95 -16.76
N ILE A 139 -8.39 -5.45 -17.44
CA ILE A 139 -8.54 -4.40 -18.45
C ILE A 139 -9.42 -4.88 -19.61
N HIS A 140 -9.20 -6.09 -20.12
CA HIS A 140 -9.99 -6.67 -21.23
C HIS A 140 -11.48 -6.88 -20.89
N LYS A 141 -11.80 -7.07 -19.62
CA LYS A 141 -13.21 -7.17 -19.16
C LYS A 141 -13.92 -5.80 -19.11
N ARG A 142 -13.21 -4.70 -19.35
CA ARG A 142 -13.82 -3.35 -19.41
C ARG A 142 -14.35 -3.07 -20.80
N THR A 143 -15.36 -2.19 -20.88
CA THR A 143 -15.87 -1.70 -22.15
C THR A 143 -14.84 -0.77 -22.82
N VAL A 144 -14.57 -0.97 -24.09
CA VAL A 144 -13.45 -0.35 -24.85
C VAL A 144 -13.54 1.19 -24.86
N ASP A 145 -14.72 1.76 -24.80
CA ASP A 145 -14.94 3.22 -24.92
C ASP A 145 -14.96 3.97 -23.58
N GLN A 146 -14.57 3.30 -22.48
CA GLN A 146 -14.61 3.95 -21.15
C GLN A 146 -13.24 4.50 -20.76
N LYS A 147 -13.18 5.81 -20.51
CA LYS A 147 -12.04 6.44 -19.84
C LYS A 147 -11.98 6.06 -18.34
N PRO A 148 -10.78 5.99 -17.76
CA PRO A 148 -9.48 6.09 -18.42
C PRO A 148 -9.17 4.87 -19.27
N THR A 149 -8.30 5.03 -20.28
CA THR A 149 -7.66 3.92 -20.99
C THR A 149 -6.49 3.38 -20.15
N PHE A 150 -6.25 2.07 -20.24
CA PHE A 150 -5.18 1.40 -19.48
C PHE A 150 -4.18 0.74 -20.43
N ALA A 151 -2.91 0.85 -20.06
CA ALA A 151 -1.81 0.11 -20.68
C ALA A 151 -0.91 -0.49 -19.60
N THR A 152 -0.17 -1.53 -19.92
CA THR A 152 0.77 -2.17 -18.99
C THR A 152 2.17 -2.20 -19.57
N VAL A 153 3.18 -2.02 -18.72
CA VAL A 153 4.60 -2.15 -19.10
C VAL A 153 5.36 -2.85 -17.97
N VAL A 154 6.22 -3.80 -18.35
CA VAL A 154 7.15 -4.41 -17.39
C VAL A 154 8.30 -3.45 -17.18
N GLY A 155 8.61 -3.12 -15.93
CA GLY A 155 9.67 -2.17 -15.60
C GLY A 155 9.94 -2.09 -14.10
N ASP A 156 11.09 -1.51 -13.77
CA ASP A 156 11.56 -1.30 -12.41
C ASP A 156 11.31 0.15 -12.00
N SER A 157 10.58 0.36 -10.91
CA SER A 157 10.23 1.68 -10.37
C SER A 157 11.44 2.44 -9.82
N SER A 158 12.55 1.76 -9.52
CA SER A 158 13.81 2.39 -9.12
C SER A 158 14.57 3.02 -10.29
N ASN A 159 14.16 2.73 -11.54
CA ASN A 159 14.75 3.25 -12.75
C ASN A 159 13.67 3.54 -13.79
N LEU A 160 13.19 4.77 -13.84
CA LEU A 160 12.16 5.24 -14.78
C LEU A 160 12.77 5.98 -15.99
N GLN A 161 14.03 5.72 -16.36
CA GLN A 161 14.73 6.42 -17.46
C GLN A 161 14.04 6.28 -18.83
N GLN A 162 13.19 5.27 -19.03
CA GLN A 162 12.35 5.14 -20.22
C GLN A 162 11.29 6.24 -20.33
N PHE A 163 11.04 7.01 -19.27
CA PHE A 163 10.10 8.13 -19.26
C PHE A 163 10.87 9.45 -19.14
N PRO A 164 10.48 10.47 -19.94
CA PRO A 164 11.00 11.82 -19.77
C PRO A 164 10.67 12.40 -18.39
N ASP A 165 11.41 13.43 -17.98
CA ASP A 165 11.05 14.24 -16.83
C ASP A 165 9.68 14.93 -17.08
N ASP A 166 8.96 15.20 -16.01
CA ASP A 166 7.73 16.02 -16.02
C ASP A 166 6.63 15.53 -16.99
N CYS A 167 6.50 14.22 -17.20
CA CYS A 167 5.58 13.67 -18.21
C CYS A 167 4.23 13.19 -17.65
N PHE A 168 4.11 12.94 -16.35
CA PHE A 168 2.88 12.47 -15.73
C PHE A 168 2.21 13.53 -14.86
N ASP A 169 0.88 13.63 -14.94
CA ASP A 169 0.08 14.52 -14.07
C ASP A 169 -0.13 13.91 -12.68
N THR A 170 -0.09 12.57 -12.59
CA THR A 170 -0.22 11.83 -11.33
C THR A 170 0.69 10.62 -11.37
N VAL A 171 1.41 10.36 -10.28
CA VAL A 171 2.13 9.10 -10.07
C VAL A 171 1.56 8.41 -8.83
N VAL A 172 1.27 7.12 -8.94
CA VAL A 172 0.56 6.35 -7.89
C VAL A 172 1.41 5.17 -7.45
N ASP A 173 1.52 4.97 -6.15
CA ASP A 173 1.99 3.73 -5.55
C ASP A 173 1.04 3.29 -4.44
N THR A 174 0.62 2.03 -4.48
CA THR A 174 -0.21 1.47 -3.42
C THR A 174 0.33 0.12 -2.97
N PHE A 175 0.87 0.10 -1.75
CA PHE A 175 1.52 -1.04 -1.12
C PHE A 175 2.76 -1.53 -1.88
N GLY A 176 3.45 -0.60 -2.57
CA GLY A 176 4.72 -0.83 -3.25
C GLY A 176 5.94 -0.47 -2.41
N LEU A 177 5.90 0.68 -1.67
CA LEU A 177 7.05 1.16 -0.90
C LEU A 177 7.60 0.14 0.10
N CYS A 178 6.74 -0.72 0.65
CA CYS A 178 7.16 -1.79 1.56
C CYS A 178 7.98 -2.88 0.86
N SER A 179 7.90 -2.98 -0.46
CA SER A 179 8.50 -4.04 -1.27
C SER A 179 9.78 -3.63 -2.02
N TYR A 180 10.14 -2.37 -2.07
CA TYR A 180 11.38 -1.93 -2.73
C TYR A 180 12.61 -2.12 -1.85
N ASP A 181 13.78 -2.32 -2.46
CA ASP A 181 15.05 -2.33 -1.73
C ASP A 181 15.40 -0.93 -1.23
N ASP A 182 15.27 0.08 -2.10
CA ASP A 182 15.44 1.49 -1.73
C ASP A 182 14.19 2.31 -2.13
N PRO A 183 13.23 2.50 -1.21
CA PRO A 183 12.02 3.28 -1.48
C PRO A 183 12.30 4.76 -1.68
N VAL A 184 13.42 5.30 -1.17
CA VAL A 184 13.79 6.72 -1.38
C VAL A 184 14.19 6.96 -2.84
N VAL A 185 14.93 6.03 -3.45
CA VAL A 185 15.27 6.09 -4.88
C VAL A 185 14.00 6.05 -5.72
N VAL A 186 13.06 5.15 -5.39
CA VAL A 186 11.77 5.07 -6.11
C VAL A 186 10.99 6.36 -6.01
N LEU A 187 10.86 6.96 -4.82
CA LEU A 187 10.16 8.24 -4.67
C LEU A 187 10.83 9.38 -5.44
N LYS A 188 12.16 9.39 -5.53
CA LYS A 188 12.89 10.38 -6.35
C LYS A 188 12.64 10.20 -7.85
N GLU A 189 12.59 8.97 -8.34
CA GLU A 189 12.22 8.69 -9.73
C GLU A 189 10.75 9.05 -10.02
N MET A 190 9.83 8.73 -9.09
CA MET A 190 8.44 9.19 -9.18
C MET A 190 8.34 10.71 -9.23
N ALA A 191 9.15 11.42 -8.43
CA ALA A 191 9.22 12.88 -8.43
C ALA A 191 9.74 13.42 -9.78
N ARG A 192 10.80 12.82 -10.32
CA ARG A 192 11.39 13.23 -11.59
C ARG A 192 10.41 13.16 -12.75
N VAL A 193 9.63 12.06 -12.85
CA VAL A 193 8.67 11.89 -13.94
C VAL A 193 7.34 12.62 -13.72
N CYS A 194 7.07 13.07 -12.48
CA CYS A 194 5.87 13.82 -12.13
C CYS A 194 6.03 15.31 -12.48
N LYS A 195 5.01 15.92 -13.06
CA LYS A 195 5.02 17.36 -13.41
C LYS A 195 5.16 18.23 -12.16
N PRO A 196 6.09 19.21 -12.14
CA PRO A 196 6.31 20.06 -10.96
C PRO A 196 5.12 20.98 -10.67
N ASN A 197 4.44 21.45 -11.72
CA ASN A 197 3.31 22.35 -11.59
C ASN A 197 1.98 21.61 -11.60
N GLY A 198 1.47 21.34 -10.40
CA GLY A 198 0.17 20.71 -10.22
C GLY A 198 0.18 19.20 -10.38
N GLY A 199 1.32 18.54 -10.61
CA GLY A 199 1.45 17.09 -10.50
C GLY A 199 1.32 16.63 -9.05
N ARG A 200 0.98 15.37 -8.84
CA ARG A 200 0.80 14.76 -7.52
C ARG A 200 1.34 13.34 -7.48
N ILE A 201 1.90 12.98 -6.33
CA ILE A 201 2.26 11.60 -6.02
C ILE A 201 1.27 11.11 -4.96
N LEU A 202 0.62 9.98 -5.24
CA LEU A 202 -0.42 9.40 -4.40
C LEU A 202 0.09 8.09 -3.80
N LEU A 203 0.09 8.01 -2.48
CA LEU A 203 0.58 6.84 -1.75
C LEU A 203 -0.50 6.27 -0.83
N LEU A 204 -0.69 4.96 -0.87
CA LEU A 204 -1.43 4.20 0.14
C LEU A 204 -0.56 3.04 0.60
N GLU A 205 0.00 3.11 1.80
CA GLU A 205 1.13 2.27 2.17
C GLU A 205 1.04 1.68 3.57
N HIS A 206 1.73 0.56 3.79
CA HIS A 206 2.02 0.03 5.13
C HIS A 206 3.23 0.72 5.72
N GLY A 207 3.14 1.02 7.03
CA GLY A 207 4.28 1.56 7.77
C GLY A 207 4.14 1.32 9.26
N ARG A 208 5.19 1.68 9.99
CA ARG A 208 5.16 1.62 11.45
C ARG A 208 4.24 2.67 12.04
N SER A 209 3.58 2.34 13.15
CA SER A 209 2.74 3.28 13.87
C SER A 209 3.60 4.30 14.63
N LYS A 210 3.29 5.58 14.48
CA LYS A 210 3.88 6.67 15.28
C LYS A 210 3.11 6.92 16.57
N THR A 211 1.89 6.39 16.69
CA THR A 211 1.00 6.64 17.80
C THR A 211 1.00 5.50 18.82
N TRP A 212 1.20 4.25 18.33
CA TRP A 212 1.05 3.04 19.14
C TRP A 212 2.35 2.24 19.15
N ASP A 213 3.21 2.51 20.11
CA ASP A 213 4.54 1.88 20.25
C ASP A 213 4.46 0.34 20.34
N PHE A 214 3.44 -0.20 21.03
CA PHE A 214 3.26 -1.65 21.11
C PHE A 214 2.96 -2.31 19.73
N ILE A 215 2.26 -1.59 18.85
CA ILE A 215 2.01 -2.05 17.45
C ILE A 215 3.33 -2.06 16.69
N THR A 216 4.10 -0.99 16.78
CA THR A 216 5.41 -0.90 16.13
C THR A 216 6.35 -2.02 16.59
N LYS A 217 6.43 -2.28 17.89
CA LYS A 217 7.20 -3.41 18.44
C LYS A 217 6.71 -4.77 17.93
N TYR A 218 5.39 -4.94 17.75
CA TYR A 218 4.83 -6.15 17.15
C TYR A 218 5.23 -6.30 15.68
N LEU A 219 5.14 -5.23 14.90
CA LEU A 219 5.56 -5.23 13.49
C LEU A 219 7.05 -5.53 13.36
N ASP A 220 7.89 -4.90 14.17
CA ASP A 220 9.34 -5.12 14.18
C ASP A 220 9.69 -6.57 14.50
N LYS A 221 9.07 -7.15 15.52
CA LYS A 221 9.27 -8.55 15.92
C LYS A 221 8.97 -9.55 14.79
N HIS A 222 7.97 -9.26 13.97
CA HIS A 222 7.50 -10.18 12.92
C HIS A 222 7.92 -9.76 11.51
N ALA A 223 8.69 -8.68 11.35
CA ALA A 223 9.04 -8.09 10.06
C ALA A 223 9.77 -9.08 9.13
N GLU A 224 10.79 -9.79 9.63
CA GLU A 224 11.54 -10.74 8.83
C GLU A 224 10.68 -11.89 8.32
N ARG A 225 9.84 -12.48 9.19
CA ARG A 225 8.93 -13.54 8.81
C ARG A 225 7.91 -13.06 7.78
N HIS A 226 7.38 -11.85 7.98
CA HIS A 226 6.42 -11.25 7.05
C HIS A 226 7.08 -10.99 5.69
N ALA A 227 8.28 -10.42 5.67
CA ALA A 227 9.02 -10.16 4.44
C ALA A 227 9.33 -11.45 3.66
N LYS A 228 9.72 -12.53 4.33
CA LYS A 228 9.94 -13.84 3.69
C LYS A 228 8.66 -14.42 3.07
N ASN A 229 7.51 -14.23 3.72
CA ASN A 229 6.23 -14.78 3.26
C ASN A 229 5.60 -13.95 2.14
N TRP A 230 5.68 -12.61 2.23
CA TRP A 230 4.94 -11.67 1.38
C TRP A 230 5.82 -10.75 0.54
N GLY A 231 7.14 -10.77 0.73
CA GLY A 231 8.03 -9.82 0.06
C GLY A 231 7.93 -8.37 0.55
N CYS A 232 7.22 -8.13 1.65
CA CYS A 232 6.86 -6.81 2.14
C CYS A 232 7.51 -6.51 3.51
N CYS A 233 8.22 -5.40 3.63
CA CYS A 233 8.74 -4.84 4.88
C CYS A 233 7.72 -3.86 5.47
N TRP A 234 6.74 -4.37 6.18
CA TRP A 234 5.57 -3.63 6.67
C TRP A 234 5.85 -2.62 7.81
N ASN A 235 7.07 -2.65 8.36
CA ASN A 235 7.49 -1.82 9.49
C ASN A 235 8.37 -0.63 9.09
N ARG A 236 8.33 -0.19 7.84
CA ARG A 236 9.10 0.96 7.35
C ARG A 236 8.66 2.26 8.02
N ASP A 237 9.61 3.17 8.24
CA ASP A 237 9.34 4.55 8.65
C ASP A 237 9.03 5.39 7.41
N LEU A 238 7.75 5.51 7.08
CA LEU A 238 7.33 6.23 5.87
C LEU A 238 7.55 7.73 5.95
N ASP A 239 7.45 8.33 7.14
CA ASP A 239 7.71 9.77 7.31
C ASP A 239 9.17 10.09 6.99
N ASP A 240 10.09 9.24 7.46
CA ASP A 240 11.52 9.40 7.19
C ASP A 240 11.84 9.16 5.70
N ILE A 241 11.26 8.14 5.08
CA ILE A 241 11.41 7.85 3.65
C ILE A 241 10.94 9.04 2.80
N VAL A 242 9.75 9.58 3.07
CA VAL A 242 9.22 10.76 2.36
C VAL A 242 10.11 11.97 2.59
N LYS A 243 10.57 12.21 3.82
CA LYS A 243 11.48 13.31 4.13
C LYS A 243 12.80 13.20 3.36
N GLN A 244 13.40 12.03 3.27
CA GLN A 244 14.64 11.79 2.53
C GLN A 244 14.47 11.93 1.00
N SER A 245 13.28 11.71 0.48
CA SER A 245 12.98 11.93 -0.94
C SER A 245 12.93 13.40 -1.35
N GLY A 246 12.74 14.31 -0.38
CA GLY A 246 12.59 15.76 -0.62
C GLY A 246 11.17 16.19 -1.00
N LEU A 247 10.23 15.25 -1.09
CA LEU A 247 8.83 15.53 -1.41
C LEU A 247 8.10 16.23 -0.26
N GLN A 248 7.13 17.07 -0.61
CA GLN A 248 6.30 17.78 0.36
C GLN A 248 4.96 17.05 0.59
N VAL A 249 4.58 16.89 1.83
CA VAL A 249 3.29 16.29 2.20
C VAL A 249 2.19 17.34 2.10
N GLU A 250 1.24 17.16 1.18
CA GLU A 250 0.03 17.98 1.06
C GLU A 250 -1.10 17.43 1.96
N THR A 251 -1.25 16.11 1.98
CA THR A 251 -2.24 15.42 2.82
C THR A 251 -1.59 14.19 3.45
N LEU A 252 -1.81 13.99 4.75
CA LEU A 252 -1.46 12.78 5.48
C LEU A 252 -2.63 12.37 6.36
N SER A 253 -3.06 11.13 6.21
CA SER A 253 -3.99 10.48 7.14
C SER A 253 -3.50 9.07 7.42
N THR A 254 -3.66 8.62 8.67
CA THR A 254 -3.28 7.27 9.08
C THR A 254 -4.50 6.51 9.57
N TRP A 255 -4.55 5.21 9.25
CA TRP A 255 -5.62 4.28 9.58
C TRP A 255 -5.05 3.05 10.28
N HIS A 256 -5.90 2.17 10.78
CA HIS A 256 -5.49 0.87 11.37
C HIS A 256 -4.42 1.03 12.44
N PHE A 257 -4.74 1.83 13.47
CA PHE A 257 -3.80 2.15 14.56
C PHE A 257 -2.50 2.84 14.08
N GLY A 258 -2.58 3.59 12.98
CA GLY A 258 -1.44 4.32 12.43
C GLY A 258 -0.49 3.49 11.57
N THR A 259 -0.92 2.30 11.10
CA THR A 259 -0.09 1.43 10.24
C THR A 259 -0.41 1.50 8.77
N THR A 260 -1.52 2.12 8.38
CA THR A 260 -1.87 2.40 6.99
C THR A 260 -1.81 3.90 6.75
N TYR A 261 -0.98 4.30 5.82
CA TYR A 261 -0.72 5.69 5.45
C TYR A 261 -1.42 6.03 4.14
N TYR A 262 -2.22 7.07 4.16
CA TYR A 262 -2.83 7.70 3.01
C TYR A 262 -2.16 9.05 2.81
N MET A 263 -1.41 9.22 1.72
CA MET A 263 -0.65 10.44 1.49
C MET A 263 -0.88 10.99 0.08
N VAL A 264 -0.96 12.33 0.01
CA VAL A 264 -0.86 13.09 -1.23
C VAL A 264 0.39 13.95 -1.11
N LEU A 265 1.33 13.76 -2.03
CA LEU A 265 2.60 14.47 -2.04
C LEU A 265 2.68 15.36 -3.28
N LYS A 266 3.48 16.44 -3.16
CA LYS A 266 3.86 17.33 -4.26
C LYS A 266 5.37 17.54 -4.27
N LEU A 267 5.88 18.00 -5.41
CA LEU A 267 7.29 18.32 -5.61
C LEU A 267 7.66 19.60 -4.88
#